data_9686da907629defb08dd2d71344cbcf8
#
_entry.id   9686da907629defb08dd2d71344cbcf8
#
_cell.length_a   1.000
_cell.length_b   1.000
_cell.length_c   1.000
_cell.angle_alpha   90.00
_cell.angle_beta   90.00
_cell.angle_gamma   90.00
#
_symmetry.space_group_name_H-M   'P 1'
#
loop_
_entity.id
_entity.type
_entity.pdbx_description
1 polymer ?
#
loop_
_entity_poly.entity_id
_entity_poly.type
_entity_poly.pdbx_seq_one_letter_code
_entity_poly.pdbx_strand_id
1 'polypeptide(L)'
;DMATRDMLSRGLNCVEYANGARHTLADYADMAIRTASKRAYLQGEGEKRQEWGITTVIVSKRGNPCPKCLPFVGKVLIDDVWSGGKKSDGPYPLMSKAVAAGLYHPRCKDSHTTYFPGISTADDIWSEKELEDIGQANQQEAERKYASRQVEKYGRLAEYSLSPENQKQYKQKSEKWEGEAGERYTVSDEIKVYRDDTPEKMIDLVDKYTEDEFVVLKETAEHAYAYDPDTDTIVVNPAHPLYEYYDYREVMIHELAHRIDHNEFGSPMNVQFTDAILESEKRLLKDADRYNKLFAPGGELEYNNLISDILGCLTDNVIVGDAYHESQYIGIPGYSELEVFANVFTALYQGDDVTVKFLKEELGELYLAFLKVVGE
;
A
#
# COMPACT_ATOMS: atom_id res chain seq x y z
N ASP A 1 -31.68 6.57 23.68
CA ASP A 1 -31.62 6.57 22.23
C ASP A 1 -30.54 7.50 21.64
N MET A 2 -30.38 8.73 22.16
CA MET A 2 -29.37 9.65 21.66
C MET A 2 -27.92 9.17 21.88
N ALA A 3 -27.64 8.60 23.05
CA ALA A 3 -26.33 8.00 23.36
C ALA A 3 -26.07 6.76 22.51
N THR A 4 -27.04 5.87 22.34
CA THR A 4 -26.93 4.69 21.49
C THR A 4 -26.67 5.09 20.03
N ARG A 5 -27.39 6.09 19.52
CA ARG A 5 -27.20 6.62 18.17
C ARG A 5 -25.81 7.24 17.99
N ASP A 6 -25.31 7.96 18.97
CA ASP A 6 -23.96 8.55 18.94
C ASP A 6 -22.87 7.45 18.91
N MET A 7 -23.02 6.44 19.75
CA MET A 7 -22.13 5.26 19.77
C MET A 7 -22.14 4.52 18.42
N LEU A 8 -23.31 4.21 17.90
CA LEU A 8 -23.44 3.49 16.62
C LEU A 8 -22.91 4.29 15.43
N SER A 9 -23.10 5.62 15.45
CA SER A 9 -22.61 6.47 14.36
C SER A 9 -21.10 6.60 14.29
N ARG A 10 -20.39 6.39 15.42
CA ARG A 10 -18.95 6.62 15.56
C ARG A 10 -18.15 5.34 15.87
N GLY A 11 -18.84 4.23 16.13
CA GLY A 11 -18.26 3.02 16.71
C GLY A 11 -18.04 3.13 18.23
N LEU A 12 -17.87 1.99 18.88
CA LEU A 12 -17.75 1.91 20.35
C LEU A 12 -16.41 2.42 20.88
N ASN A 13 -15.35 2.39 20.05
CA ASN A 13 -14.00 2.79 20.43
C ASN A 13 -13.53 3.95 19.55
N CYS A 14 -13.26 5.10 20.15
CA CYS A 14 -12.69 6.23 19.43
C CYS A 14 -11.63 6.95 20.25
N VAL A 15 -10.68 7.56 19.55
CA VAL A 15 -9.71 8.51 20.11
C VAL A 15 -10.23 9.92 19.82
N GLU A 16 -10.34 10.75 20.86
CA GLU A 16 -10.70 12.14 20.73
C GLU A 16 -9.45 13.03 20.77
N TYR A 17 -9.26 13.82 19.75
CA TYR A 17 -8.18 14.80 19.70
C TYR A 17 -8.53 16.09 20.46
N ALA A 18 -7.52 16.88 20.79
CA ALA A 18 -7.69 18.15 21.50
C ALA A 18 -8.60 19.16 20.78
N ASN A 19 -8.77 19.04 19.47
CA ASN A 19 -9.70 19.84 18.68
C ASN A 19 -11.11 19.27 18.61
N GLY A 20 -11.41 18.20 19.38
CA GLY A 20 -12.70 17.52 19.40
C GLY A 20 -12.95 16.56 18.24
N ALA A 21 -12.02 16.39 17.30
CA ALA A 21 -12.14 15.39 16.25
C ALA A 21 -12.01 13.99 16.83
N ARG A 22 -12.85 13.06 16.37
CA ARG A 22 -12.89 11.67 16.83
C ARG A 22 -12.59 10.73 15.68
N HIS A 23 -11.67 9.80 15.92
CA HIS A 23 -11.27 8.76 15.00
C HIS A 23 -11.49 7.39 15.61
N THR A 24 -11.72 6.37 14.81
CA THR A 24 -11.76 4.99 15.32
C THR A 24 -10.40 4.62 15.90
N LEU A 25 -10.36 3.60 16.76
CA LEU A 25 -9.11 3.12 17.33
C LEU A 25 -8.19 2.55 16.24
N ALA A 26 -8.77 1.86 15.25
CA ALA A 26 -8.06 1.33 14.09
C ALA A 26 -7.42 2.45 13.25
N ASP A 27 -8.18 3.49 12.87
CA ASP A 27 -7.66 4.66 12.17
C ASP A 27 -6.52 5.35 12.91
N TYR A 28 -6.65 5.43 14.25
CA TYR A 28 -5.60 6.06 15.05
C TYR A 28 -4.34 5.20 15.09
N ALA A 29 -4.50 3.88 15.27
CA ALA A 29 -3.38 2.95 15.30
C ALA A 29 -2.63 2.94 13.96
N ASP A 30 -3.35 2.81 12.84
CA ASP A 30 -2.76 2.90 11.51
C ASP A 30 -2.00 4.23 11.30
N MET A 31 -2.63 5.36 11.60
CA MET A 31 -1.97 6.67 11.51
C MET A 31 -0.72 6.76 12.39
N ALA A 32 -0.75 6.22 13.60
CA ALA A 32 0.37 6.29 14.52
C ALA A 32 1.54 5.41 14.04
N ILE A 33 1.24 4.17 13.60
CA ILE A 33 2.23 3.22 13.09
C ILE A 33 2.89 3.78 11.82
N ARG A 34 2.11 4.13 10.81
CA ARG A 34 2.65 4.70 9.55
C ARG A 34 3.50 5.94 9.80
N THR A 35 3.05 6.83 10.69
CA THR A 35 3.81 8.06 11.03
C THR A 35 5.10 7.73 11.76
N ALA A 36 5.10 6.77 12.68
CA ALA A 36 6.29 6.36 13.42
C ALA A 36 7.31 5.65 12.51
N SER A 37 6.85 4.69 11.69
CA SER A 37 7.68 3.97 10.72
C SER A 37 8.32 4.94 9.72
N LYS A 38 7.53 5.87 9.17
CA LYS A 38 8.03 6.89 8.24
C LYS A 38 9.11 7.77 8.89
N ARG A 39 8.90 8.19 10.13
CA ARG A 39 9.89 9.01 10.86
C ARG A 39 11.17 8.24 11.14
N ALA A 40 11.06 6.96 11.50
CA ALA A 40 12.22 6.10 11.72
C ALA A 40 13.02 5.90 10.43
N TYR A 41 12.33 5.65 9.31
CA TYR A 41 12.95 5.56 7.99
C TYR A 41 13.70 6.85 7.62
N LEU A 42 13.04 8.02 7.69
CA LEU A 42 13.65 9.31 7.36
C LEU A 42 14.82 9.64 8.29
N GLN A 43 14.77 9.20 9.55
CA GLN A 43 15.86 9.35 10.49
C GLN A 43 17.07 8.51 10.09
N GLY A 44 16.87 7.22 9.77
CA GLY A 44 17.96 6.33 9.35
C GLY A 44 18.62 6.79 8.05
N GLU A 45 17.84 7.18 7.06
CA GLU A 45 18.34 7.78 5.82
C GLU A 45 19.11 9.09 6.07
N GLY A 46 18.57 9.93 6.96
CA GLY A 46 19.21 11.18 7.34
C GLY A 46 20.55 10.99 8.05
N GLU A 47 20.64 10.04 8.98
CA GLU A 47 21.89 9.69 9.66
C GLU A 47 22.94 9.20 8.67
N LYS A 48 22.52 8.37 7.68
CA LYS A 48 23.43 7.89 6.65
C LYS A 48 23.94 9.02 5.75
N ARG A 49 23.08 9.94 5.34
CA ARG A 49 23.47 11.13 4.59
C ARG A 49 24.42 12.02 5.41
N GLN A 50 24.18 12.16 6.72
CA GLN A 50 25.05 12.92 7.61
C GLN A 50 26.47 12.32 7.69
N GLU A 51 26.58 10.98 7.77
CA GLU A 51 27.88 10.29 7.72
C GLU A 51 28.64 10.61 6.42
N TRP A 52 27.94 10.75 5.30
CA TRP A 52 28.52 11.05 3.99
C TRP A 52 28.72 12.56 3.75
N GLY A 53 28.30 13.41 4.68
CA GLY A 53 28.38 14.87 4.53
C GLY A 53 27.40 15.43 3.50
N ILE A 54 26.31 14.71 3.21
CA ILE A 54 25.30 15.11 2.23
C ILE A 54 24.11 15.69 2.97
N THR A 55 23.72 16.91 2.62
CA THR A 55 22.63 17.63 3.29
C THR A 55 21.50 18.03 2.34
N THR A 56 21.64 17.78 1.04
CA THR A 56 20.65 18.14 0.04
C THR A 56 19.82 16.95 -0.41
N VAL A 57 18.51 17.14 -0.45
CA VAL A 57 17.52 16.13 -0.85
C VAL A 57 16.52 16.72 -1.82
N ILE A 58 15.88 15.89 -2.62
CA ILE A 58 14.76 16.26 -3.47
C ILE A 58 13.50 15.50 -3.03
N VAL A 59 12.39 16.21 -2.84
CA VAL A 59 11.12 15.57 -2.52
C VAL A 59 10.65 14.81 -3.74
N SER A 60 10.46 13.50 -3.59
CA SER A 60 10.16 12.61 -4.71
C SER A 60 8.82 12.96 -5.36
N LYS A 61 8.79 13.00 -6.70
CA LYS A 61 7.57 13.12 -7.48
C LYS A 61 6.87 11.76 -7.49
N ARG A 62 5.59 11.73 -7.18
CA ARG A 62 4.75 10.55 -7.30
C ARG A 62 3.38 10.93 -7.85
N GLY A 63 2.66 9.99 -8.43
CA GLY A 63 1.48 10.22 -9.25
C GLY A 63 0.34 10.99 -8.57
N ASN A 64 0.16 10.82 -7.24
CA ASN A 64 -0.94 11.48 -6.52
C ASN A 64 -0.49 12.05 -5.16
N PRO A 65 0.29 13.14 -5.12
CA PRO A 65 0.66 13.78 -3.87
C PRO A 65 -0.55 14.46 -3.24
N CYS A 66 -0.66 14.42 -1.91
CA CYS A 66 -1.73 15.11 -1.22
C CYS A 66 -1.60 16.64 -1.34
N PRO A 67 -2.69 17.42 -1.21
CA PRO A 67 -2.64 18.88 -1.35
C PRO A 67 -1.67 19.59 -0.42
N LYS A 68 -1.32 19.00 0.74
CA LYS A 68 -0.36 19.57 1.69
C LYS A 68 1.09 19.38 1.25
N CYS A 69 1.39 18.25 0.61
CA CYS A 69 2.74 17.93 0.16
C CYS A 69 3.02 18.42 -1.26
N LEU A 70 1.99 18.50 -2.11
CA LEU A 70 2.09 18.95 -3.50
C LEU A 70 2.97 20.19 -3.72
N PRO A 71 2.95 21.25 -2.87
CA PRO A 71 3.81 22.42 -3.05
C PRO A 71 5.31 22.15 -2.93
N PHE A 72 5.70 21.00 -2.36
CA PHE A 72 7.10 20.64 -2.10
C PHE A 72 7.62 19.55 -3.04
N VAL A 73 6.75 18.80 -3.69
CA VAL A 73 7.13 17.71 -4.61
C VAL A 73 8.00 18.25 -5.75
N GLY A 74 9.08 17.52 -6.08
CA GLY A 74 10.07 17.93 -7.07
C GLY A 74 11.01 19.07 -6.62
N LYS A 75 10.88 19.58 -5.38
CA LYS A 75 11.74 20.66 -4.88
C LYS A 75 12.94 20.13 -4.11
N VAL A 76 14.09 20.74 -4.39
CA VAL A 76 15.32 20.50 -3.62
C VAL A 76 15.25 21.25 -2.31
N LEU A 77 15.57 20.57 -1.21
CA LEU A 77 15.61 21.11 0.14
C LEU A 77 16.98 20.81 0.79
N ILE A 78 17.35 21.64 1.74
CA ILE A 78 18.44 21.33 2.68
C ILE A 78 17.81 20.63 3.87
N ASP A 79 18.24 19.40 4.12
CA ASP A 79 17.74 18.57 5.21
C ASP A 79 18.43 18.92 6.52
N ASP A 80 17.89 19.91 7.20
CA ASP A 80 18.29 20.37 8.53
C ASP A 80 17.58 19.62 9.66
N VAL A 81 16.71 18.65 9.32
CA VAL A 81 15.94 17.87 10.29
C VAL A 81 16.60 16.54 10.60
N TRP A 82 17.01 15.80 9.57
CA TRP A 82 17.56 14.45 9.71
C TRP A 82 19.02 14.33 9.29
N SER A 83 19.48 15.12 8.31
CA SER A 83 20.86 15.05 7.79
C SER A 83 21.79 16.10 8.36
N GLY A 84 21.34 16.94 9.30
CA GLY A 84 22.16 17.95 9.96
C GLY A 84 22.56 19.12 9.07
N GLY A 85 21.86 19.37 7.99
CA GLY A 85 22.11 20.46 7.04
C GLY A 85 21.95 21.84 7.65
N LYS A 86 22.59 22.82 7.04
CA LYS A 86 22.54 24.23 7.45
C LYS A 86 22.20 25.13 6.27
N LYS A 87 21.60 26.28 6.53
CA LYS A 87 21.24 27.24 5.47
C LYS A 87 22.42 27.67 4.60
N SER A 88 23.65 27.56 5.11
CA SER A 88 24.89 27.83 4.37
C SER A 88 25.22 26.78 3.30
N ASP A 89 24.58 25.58 3.34
CA ASP A 89 24.96 24.45 2.49
C ASP A 89 24.42 24.58 1.04
N GLY A 90 23.62 25.61 0.77
CA GLY A 90 23.16 25.89 -0.57
C GLY A 90 22.03 26.92 -0.67
N PRO A 91 21.57 27.22 -1.88
CA PRO A 91 20.53 28.21 -2.12
C PRO A 91 19.11 27.68 -1.79
N TYR A 92 18.98 26.43 -1.43
CA TYR A 92 17.69 25.75 -1.28
C TYR A 92 16.99 26.09 0.04
N PRO A 93 15.64 25.93 0.11
CA PRO A 93 14.89 26.05 1.36
C PRO A 93 15.30 24.97 2.38
N LEU A 94 15.05 25.25 3.68
CA LEU A 94 15.25 24.27 4.74
C LEU A 94 14.07 23.28 4.83
N MET A 95 14.37 22.02 5.08
CA MET A 95 13.37 20.95 5.31
C MET A 95 12.47 21.28 6.49
N SER A 96 13.03 21.81 7.59
CA SER A 96 12.24 22.22 8.76
C SER A 96 11.14 23.21 8.44
N LYS A 97 11.35 24.12 7.50
CA LYS A 97 10.32 25.07 7.04
C LYS A 97 9.23 24.37 6.21
N ALA A 98 9.62 23.43 5.36
CA ALA A 98 8.67 22.64 4.57
C ALA A 98 7.81 21.75 5.48
N VAL A 99 8.40 21.11 6.49
CA VAL A 99 7.69 20.32 7.50
C VAL A 99 6.70 21.19 8.29
N ALA A 100 7.14 22.37 8.74
CA ALA A 100 6.27 23.34 9.42
C ALA A 100 5.09 23.81 8.54
N ALA A 101 5.27 23.84 7.22
CA ALA A 101 4.23 24.20 6.25
C ALA A 101 3.35 23.00 5.80
N GLY A 102 3.59 21.79 6.33
CA GLY A 102 2.72 20.63 6.13
C GLY A 102 3.34 19.43 5.44
N LEU A 103 4.59 19.51 4.97
CA LEU A 103 5.29 18.34 4.44
C LEU A 103 5.46 17.29 5.56
N TYR A 104 5.29 16.01 5.21
CA TYR A 104 5.37 14.87 6.14
C TYR A 104 4.41 14.94 7.33
N HIS A 105 3.19 15.46 7.09
CA HIS A 105 2.11 15.40 8.07
C HIS A 105 1.77 13.95 8.46
N PRO A 106 1.02 13.70 9.54
CA PRO A 106 0.54 12.35 9.86
C PRO A 106 -0.13 11.66 8.66
N ARG A 107 0.18 10.39 8.42
CA ARG A 107 -0.22 9.59 7.24
C ARG A 107 0.37 10.04 5.91
N CYS A 108 1.39 10.89 5.90
CA CYS A 108 2.03 11.32 4.66
C CYS A 108 2.72 10.13 3.97
N LYS A 109 2.42 9.93 2.68
CA LYS A 109 3.03 8.91 1.83
C LYS A 109 4.26 9.44 1.06
N ASP A 110 4.50 10.77 1.04
CA ASP A 110 5.59 11.36 0.29
C ASP A 110 6.95 11.13 0.97
N SER A 111 8.00 10.99 0.17
CA SER A 111 9.37 10.78 0.60
C SER A 111 10.32 11.76 -0.09
N HIS A 112 11.60 11.65 0.20
CA HIS A 112 12.65 12.35 -0.51
C HIS A 112 13.83 11.43 -0.76
N THR A 113 14.59 11.75 -1.77
CA THR A 113 15.84 11.06 -2.11
C THR A 113 17.01 12.02 -2.01
N THR A 114 18.23 11.49 -1.98
CA THR A 114 19.46 12.28 -1.98
C THR A 114 19.57 13.07 -3.27
N TYR A 115 19.90 14.35 -3.16
CA TYR A 115 20.17 15.23 -4.31
C TYR A 115 21.65 15.65 -4.31
N PHE A 116 22.30 15.45 -5.44
CA PHE A 116 23.70 15.84 -5.63
C PHE A 116 23.76 17.10 -6.51
N PRO A 117 24.05 18.29 -5.95
CA PRO A 117 24.16 19.52 -6.74
C PRO A 117 25.15 19.38 -7.90
N GLY A 118 24.69 19.73 -9.10
CA GLY A 118 25.51 19.65 -10.32
C GLY A 118 25.61 18.25 -10.97
N ILE A 119 25.01 17.22 -10.35
CA ILE A 119 24.95 15.85 -10.87
C ILE A 119 23.48 15.42 -11.06
N SER A 120 22.68 15.55 -10.00
CA SER A 120 21.25 15.24 -10.06
C SER A 120 20.49 16.34 -10.80
N THR A 121 19.47 15.95 -11.58
CA THR A 121 18.53 16.90 -12.21
C THR A 121 17.35 17.15 -11.25
N ALA A 122 16.75 18.34 -11.34
CA ALA A 122 15.54 18.72 -10.62
C ALA A 122 14.49 19.25 -11.62
N ASP A 123 14.52 18.73 -12.85
CA ASP A 123 13.75 19.24 -13.97
C ASP A 123 12.35 18.58 -14.08
N ASP A 124 12.12 17.53 -13.30
CA ASP A 124 10.84 16.84 -13.23
C ASP A 124 9.85 17.60 -12.34
N ILE A 125 9.36 18.72 -12.87
CA ILE A 125 8.32 19.54 -12.24
C ILE A 125 6.95 19.23 -12.85
N TRP A 126 5.89 19.45 -12.09
CA TRP A 126 4.53 19.34 -12.56
C TRP A 126 4.19 20.49 -13.52
N SER A 127 3.59 20.18 -14.66
CA SER A 127 2.94 21.18 -15.51
C SER A 127 1.66 21.70 -14.85
N GLU A 128 1.17 22.87 -15.27
CA GLU A 128 -0.10 23.43 -14.77
C GLU A 128 -1.27 22.46 -14.97
N LYS A 129 -1.31 21.76 -16.10
CA LYS A 129 -2.34 20.77 -16.39
C LYS A 129 -2.26 19.56 -15.45
N GLU A 130 -1.07 19.00 -15.22
CA GLU A 130 -0.87 17.90 -14.28
C GLU A 130 -1.28 18.30 -12.84
N LEU A 131 -0.99 19.54 -12.43
CA LEU A 131 -1.41 20.05 -11.11
C LEU A 131 -2.93 20.18 -11.00
N GLU A 132 -3.60 20.59 -12.08
CA GLU A 132 -5.07 20.67 -12.12
C GLU A 132 -5.69 19.27 -12.08
N ASP A 133 -5.17 18.34 -12.90
CA ASP A 133 -5.63 16.95 -12.94
C ASP A 133 -5.45 16.26 -11.56
N ILE A 134 -4.31 16.44 -10.92
CA ILE A 134 -4.06 15.96 -9.54
C ILE A 134 -5.03 16.59 -8.54
N GLY A 135 -5.30 17.90 -8.66
CA GLY A 135 -6.26 18.60 -7.83
C GLY A 135 -7.66 18.02 -7.93
N GLN A 136 -8.11 17.75 -9.16
CA GLN A 136 -9.42 17.15 -9.43
C GLN A 136 -9.48 15.70 -8.92
N ALA A 137 -8.45 14.89 -9.17
CA ALA A 137 -8.37 13.51 -8.69
C ALA A 137 -8.40 13.44 -7.15
N ASN A 138 -7.65 14.30 -6.46
CA ASN A 138 -7.67 14.40 -4.99
C ASN A 138 -9.05 14.78 -4.44
N GLN A 139 -9.76 15.69 -5.12
CA GLN A 139 -11.10 16.09 -4.73
C GLN A 139 -12.10 14.94 -4.89
N GLN A 140 -12.10 14.28 -6.03
CA GLN A 140 -12.97 13.12 -6.30
C GLN A 140 -12.72 11.99 -5.29
N GLU A 141 -11.45 11.71 -5.01
CA GLU A 141 -11.05 10.72 -4.02
C GLU A 141 -11.55 11.05 -2.62
N ALA A 142 -11.45 12.34 -2.20
CA ALA A 142 -11.96 12.78 -0.92
C ALA A 142 -13.49 12.68 -0.83
N GLU A 143 -14.20 12.97 -1.90
CA GLU A 143 -15.66 12.87 -2.01
C GLU A 143 -16.10 11.39 -1.92
N ARG A 144 -15.43 10.49 -2.66
CA ARG A 144 -15.68 9.06 -2.61
C ARG A 144 -15.43 8.46 -1.21
N LYS A 145 -14.29 8.76 -0.60
CA LYS A 145 -13.99 8.32 0.78
C LYS A 145 -14.97 8.87 1.80
N TYR A 146 -15.48 10.07 1.58
CA TYR A 146 -16.54 10.61 2.41
C TYR A 146 -17.85 9.82 2.22
N ALA A 147 -18.24 9.53 0.98
CA ALA A 147 -19.43 8.76 0.66
C ALA A 147 -19.35 7.34 1.29
N SER A 148 -18.24 6.63 1.13
CA SER A 148 -18.02 5.31 1.73
C SER A 148 -18.19 5.34 3.26
N ARG A 149 -17.59 6.31 3.94
CA ARG A 149 -17.81 6.49 5.39
C ARG A 149 -19.26 6.78 5.77
N GLN A 150 -20.04 7.43 4.90
CA GLN A 150 -21.47 7.63 5.13
C GLN A 150 -22.26 6.32 4.94
N VAL A 151 -21.90 5.51 3.94
CA VAL A 151 -22.49 4.16 3.75
C VAL A 151 -22.29 3.33 5.02
N GLU A 152 -21.06 3.18 5.50
CA GLU A 152 -20.78 2.41 6.71
C GLU A 152 -21.50 2.96 7.95
N LYS A 153 -21.50 4.27 8.12
CA LYS A 153 -22.19 4.93 9.24
C LYS A 153 -23.68 4.65 9.23
N TYR A 154 -24.32 4.84 8.08
CA TYR A 154 -25.75 4.63 7.97
C TYR A 154 -26.12 3.16 7.93
N GLY A 155 -25.25 2.29 7.41
CA GLY A 155 -25.37 0.82 7.50
C GLY A 155 -25.41 0.37 8.96
N ARG A 156 -24.42 0.75 9.79
CA ARG A 156 -24.44 0.45 11.24
C ARG A 156 -25.67 1.01 11.95
N LEU A 157 -26.10 2.23 11.61
CA LEU A 157 -27.30 2.81 12.19
C LEU A 157 -28.57 2.07 11.76
N ALA A 158 -28.66 1.57 10.53
CA ALA A 158 -29.76 0.78 10.04
C ALA A 158 -29.82 -0.58 10.74
N GLU A 159 -28.68 -1.25 10.90
CA GLU A 159 -28.59 -2.59 11.50
C GLU A 159 -28.93 -2.59 12.99
N TYR A 160 -28.35 -1.66 13.76
CA TYR A 160 -28.41 -1.69 15.23
C TYR A 160 -29.36 -0.66 15.86
N SER A 161 -30.14 0.09 15.10
CA SER A 161 -31.14 1.01 15.67
C SER A 161 -32.30 0.22 16.29
N LEU A 162 -32.77 0.68 17.43
CA LEU A 162 -33.87 0.03 18.16
C LEU A 162 -35.27 0.36 17.59
N SER A 163 -35.39 1.40 16.77
CA SER A 163 -36.65 1.81 16.13
C SER A 163 -36.72 1.33 14.69
N PRO A 164 -37.74 0.56 14.28
CA PRO A 164 -37.93 0.14 12.90
C PRO A 164 -38.02 1.29 11.90
N GLU A 165 -38.60 2.41 12.31
CA GLU A 165 -38.70 3.61 11.48
C GLU A 165 -37.32 4.22 11.23
N ASN A 166 -36.48 4.28 12.29
CA ASN A 166 -35.09 4.73 12.17
C ASN A 166 -34.25 3.76 11.30
N GLN A 167 -34.40 2.44 11.46
CA GLN A 167 -33.74 1.45 10.62
C GLN A 167 -34.03 1.72 9.14
N LYS A 168 -35.33 1.85 8.80
CA LYS A 168 -35.74 2.16 7.43
C LYS A 168 -35.16 3.47 6.90
N GLN A 169 -35.20 4.52 7.72
CA GLN A 169 -34.65 5.83 7.35
C GLN A 169 -33.14 5.79 7.11
N TYR A 170 -32.40 5.06 7.97
CA TYR A 170 -30.95 4.96 7.84
C TYR A 170 -30.56 4.07 6.65
N LYS A 171 -31.34 3.00 6.36
CA LYS A 171 -31.14 2.21 5.17
C LYS A 171 -31.27 3.05 3.90
N GLN A 172 -32.31 3.86 3.78
CA GLN A 172 -32.48 4.77 2.64
C GLN A 172 -31.35 5.78 2.50
N LYS A 173 -30.75 6.21 3.64
CA LYS A 173 -29.58 7.09 3.60
C LYS A 173 -28.30 6.36 3.18
N SER A 174 -28.12 5.09 3.57
CA SER A 174 -27.02 4.27 3.09
C SER A 174 -27.10 4.09 1.58
N GLU A 175 -28.23 3.60 1.08
CA GLU A 175 -28.50 3.40 -0.34
C GLU A 175 -28.25 4.67 -1.20
N LYS A 176 -28.57 5.85 -0.65
CA LYS A 176 -28.26 7.12 -1.33
C LYS A 176 -26.76 7.34 -1.48
N TRP A 177 -25.97 7.05 -0.42
CA TRP A 177 -24.52 7.25 -0.44
C TRP A 177 -23.78 6.16 -1.22
N GLU A 178 -24.38 4.97 -1.36
CA GLU A 178 -23.82 3.89 -2.21
C GLU A 178 -23.65 4.35 -3.65
N GLY A 179 -24.62 5.07 -4.23
CA GLY A 179 -24.50 5.64 -5.57
C GLY A 179 -23.38 6.69 -5.71
N GLU A 180 -23.01 7.39 -4.64
CA GLU A 180 -21.91 8.35 -4.63
C GLU A 180 -20.56 7.71 -4.29
N ALA A 181 -20.58 6.57 -3.59
CA ALA A 181 -19.39 5.77 -3.28
C ALA A 181 -18.89 4.94 -4.48
N GLY A 182 -19.71 4.75 -5.50
CA GLY A 182 -19.52 3.86 -6.64
C GLY A 182 -20.20 2.52 -6.43
N GLU A 183 -20.63 1.89 -7.51
CA GLU A 183 -21.17 0.54 -7.47
C GLU A 183 -20.08 -0.44 -7.07
N ARG A 184 -20.40 -1.36 -6.17
CA ARG A 184 -19.53 -2.47 -5.76
C ARG A 184 -19.97 -3.75 -6.43
N TYR A 185 -19.01 -4.59 -6.74
CA TYR A 185 -19.24 -5.87 -7.41
C TYR A 185 -18.57 -6.99 -6.62
N THR A 186 -19.14 -8.17 -6.72
CA THR A 186 -18.48 -9.42 -6.30
C THR A 186 -17.43 -9.80 -7.35
N VAL A 187 -16.40 -10.50 -6.93
CA VAL A 187 -15.45 -11.10 -7.88
C VAL A 187 -16.09 -12.30 -8.56
N SER A 188 -15.60 -12.61 -9.75
CA SER A 188 -15.96 -13.84 -10.47
C SER A 188 -15.48 -15.08 -9.71
N ASP A 189 -16.25 -16.17 -9.75
CA ASP A 189 -15.83 -17.47 -9.22
C ASP A 189 -14.58 -18.04 -9.90
N GLU A 190 -14.15 -17.45 -11.01
CA GLU A 190 -12.91 -17.83 -11.71
C GLU A 190 -11.67 -17.72 -10.81
N ILE A 191 -11.66 -16.79 -9.86
CA ILE A 191 -10.52 -16.63 -8.93
C ILE A 191 -10.45 -17.74 -7.89
N LYS A 192 -11.54 -18.50 -7.66
CA LYS A 192 -11.60 -19.60 -6.68
C LYS A 192 -10.97 -20.89 -7.18
N VAL A 193 -10.29 -20.87 -8.32
CA VAL A 193 -9.53 -22.01 -8.81
C VAL A 193 -8.14 -22.01 -8.18
N TYR A 194 -7.88 -23.01 -7.38
CA TYR A 194 -6.64 -23.14 -6.60
C TYR A 194 -5.91 -24.45 -6.92
N ARG A 195 -4.68 -24.58 -6.44
CA ARG A 195 -3.84 -25.77 -6.59
C ARG A 195 -4.31 -26.91 -5.67
N ASP A 196 -4.03 -28.14 -6.05
CA ASP A 196 -4.36 -29.33 -5.23
C ASP A 196 -3.62 -29.35 -3.87
N ASP A 197 -2.45 -28.68 -3.77
CA ASP A 197 -1.65 -28.59 -2.55
C ASP A 197 -1.78 -27.23 -1.82
N THR A 198 -2.79 -26.42 -2.17
CA THR A 198 -3.09 -25.16 -1.48
C THR A 198 -3.51 -25.44 -0.04
N PRO A 199 -2.95 -24.75 0.96
CA PRO A 199 -3.35 -24.86 2.35
C PRO A 199 -4.85 -24.59 2.55
N GLU A 200 -5.53 -25.44 3.32
CA GLU A 200 -7.01 -25.36 3.54
C GLU A 200 -7.40 -23.97 4.11
N LYS A 201 -6.58 -23.45 5.01
CA LYS A 201 -6.81 -22.12 5.59
C LYS A 201 -6.82 -20.99 4.58
N MET A 202 -6.01 -21.07 3.53
CA MET A 202 -6.00 -20.07 2.46
C MET A 202 -7.29 -20.16 1.61
N ILE A 203 -7.80 -21.37 1.38
CA ILE A 203 -9.07 -21.58 0.68
C ILE A 203 -10.22 -20.95 1.49
N ASP A 204 -10.28 -21.24 2.80
CA ASP A 204 -11.28 -20.65 3.71
C ASP A 204 -11.22 -19.13 3.72
N LEU A 205 -10.01 -18.54 3.68
CA LEU A 205 -9.83 -17.10 3.65
C LEU A 205 -10.32 -16.50 2.33
N VAL A 206 -10.00 -17.09 1.19
CA VAL A 206 -10.49 -16.63 -0.10
C VAL A 206 -12.02 -16.72 -0.15
N ASP A 207 -12.60 -17.83 0.29
CA ASP A 207 -14.06 -17.98 0.35
C ASP A 207 -14.68 -16.90 1.24
N LYS A 208 -14.18 -16.72 2.46
CA LYS A 208 -14.65 -15.68 3.40
C LYS A 208 -14.61 -14.28 2.80
N TYR A 209 -13.51 -13.90 2.16
CA TYR A 209 -13.28 -12.55 1.67
C TYR A 209 -13.86 -12.30 0.27
N THR A 210 -14.49 -13.30 -0.34
CA THR A 210 -15.21 -13.19 -1.63
C THR A 210 -16.73 -13.25 -1.52
N GLU A 211 -17.28 -13.40 -0.30
CA GLU A 211 -18.73 -13.40 -0.07
C GLU A 211 -19.37 -12.02 -0.30
N ASP A 212 -18.61 -10.94 -0.05
CA ASP A 212 -19.10 -9.57 -0.12
C ASP A 212 -18.80 -8.91 -1.48
N GLU A 213 -19.53 -7.82 -1.76
CA GLU A 213 -19.24 -6.92 -2.87
C GLU A 213 -18.14 -5.94 -2.46
N PHE A 214 -16.94 -6.10 -2.99
CA PHE A 214 -15.77 -5.27 -2.63
C PHE A 214 -14.98 -4.75 -3.84
N VAL A 215 -15.37 -5.07 -5.06
CA VAL A 215 -14.72 -4.55 -6.28
C VAL A 215 -15.40 -3.27 -6.72
N VAL A 216 -14.61 -2.24 -7.05
CA VAL A 216 -15.09 -0.95 -7.53
C VAL A 216 -14.41 -0.63 -8.86
N LEU A 217 -15.20 -0.36 -9.90
CA LEU A 217 -14.68 0.09 -11.18
C LEU A 217 -14.42 1.60 -11.16
N LYS A 218 -13.22 2.02 -11.54
CA LYS A 218 -12.82 3.43 -11.55
C LYS A 218 -11.85 3.72 -12.69
N GLU A 219 -12.35 4.21 -13.82
CA GLU A 219 -11.58 4.50 -15.04
C GLU A 219 -10.48 5.56 -14.88
N THR A 220 -10.47 6.28 -13.76
CA THR A 220 -9.47 7.30 -13.44
C THR A 220 -8.46 6.87 -12.37
N ALA A 221 -8.46 5.58 -11.98
CA ALA A 221 -7.49 5.07 -11.03
C ALA A 221 -6.08 5.05 -11.64
N GLU A 222 -5.07 5.28 -10.81
CA GLU A 222 -3.65 5.32 -11.20
C GLU A 222 -3.15 3.95 -11.66
N HIS A 223 -3.65 2.87 -11.04
CA HIS A 223 -3.28 1.49 -11.33
C HIS A 223 -4.43 0.76 -12.02
N ALA A 224 -4.11 -0.27 -12.81
CA ALA A 224 -5.10 -1.13 -13.44
C ALA A 224 -5.92 -1.89 -12.38
N TYR A 225 -5.25 -2.38 -11.35
CA TYR A 225 -5.80 -3.03 -10.16
C TYR A 225 -5.07 -2.53 -8.93
N ALA A 226 -5.75 -2.33 -7.82
CA ALA A 226 -5.13 -1.99 -6.54
C ALA A 226 -6.10 -2.19 -5.38
N TYR A 227 -5.64 -2.79 -4.29
CA TYR A 227 -6.39 -2.79 -3.03
C TYR A 227 -6.29 -1.42 -2.35
N ASP A 228 -7.42 -0.84 -2.00
CA ASP A 228 -7.53 0.40 -1.22
C ASP A 228 -7.91 0.09 0.24
N PRO A 229 -6.95 0.13 1.19
CA PRO A 229 -7.21 -0.21 2.59
C PRO A 229 -8.11 0.81 3.30
N ASP A 230 -8.24 2.04 2.78
CA ASP A 230 -9.09 3.07 3.37
C ASP A 230 -10.59 2.81 3.12
N THR A 231 -10.93 2.07 2.06
CA THR A 231 -12.30 1.73 1.68
C THR A 231 -12.59 0.24 1.74
N ASP A 232 -11.59 -0.58 2.05
CA ASP A 232 -11.63 -2.06 2.00
C ASP A 232 -12.18 -2.56 0.65
N THR A 233 -11.66 -2.01 -0.45
CA THR A 233 -12.10 -2.37 -1.81
C THR A 233 -10.92 -2.63 -2.73
N ILE A 234 -11.11 -3.50 -3.72
CA ILE A 234 -10.22 -3.61 -4.86
C ILE A 234 -10.73 -2.65 -5.94
N VAL A 235 -9.92 -1.66 -6.27
CA VAL A 235 -10.21 -0.70 -7.34
C VAL A 235 -9.66 -1.24 -8.64
N VAL A 236 -10.52 -1.33 -9.66
CA VAL A 236 -10.18 -1.81 -11.00
C VAL A 236 -10.39 -0.68 -12.01
N ASN A 237 -9.38 -0.41 -12.82
CA ASN A 237 -9.44 0.58 -13.89
C ASN A 237 -9.44 -0.09 -15.28
N PRO A 238 -10.62 -0.33 -15.88
CA PRO A 238 -10.71 -0.96 -17.20
C PRO A 238 -10.14 -0.09 -18.34
N ALA A 239 -9.99 1.21 -18.12
CA ALA A 239 -9.39 2.13 -19.09
C ALA A 239 -7.86 2.23 -18.99
N HIS A 240 -7.23 1.57 -18.00
CA HIS A 240 -5.78 1.61 -17.83
C HIS A 240 -5.08 0.82 -18.96
N PRO A 241 -3.97 1.34 -19.54
CA PRO A 241 -3.27 0.66 -20.64
C PRO A 241 -2.79 -0.75 -20.33
N LEU A 242 -2.53 -1.05 -19.08
CA LEU A 242 -2.07 -2.38 -18.62
C LEU A 242 -3.22 -3.28 -18.15
N TYR A 243 -4.50 -2.84 -18.25
CA TYR A 243 -5.63 -3.64 -17.77
C TYR A 243 -5.70 -5.02 -18.40
N GLU A 244 -5.55 -5.11 -19.73
CA GLU A 244 -5.56 -6.38 -20.48
C GLU A 244 -4.22 -7.12 -20.46
N TYR A 245 -3.18 -6.52 -19.91
CA TYR A 245 -1.83 -7.13 -19.83
C TYR A 245 -1.76 -8.17 -18.71
N TYR A 246 -2.48 -7.94 -17.60
CA TYR A 246 -2.48 -8.82 -16.44
C TYR A 246 -3.44 -10.01 -16.64
N ASP A 247 -3.04 -11.19 -16.14
CA ASP A 247 -4.00 -12.28 -15.93
C ASP A 247 -4.97 -11.89 -14.82
N TYR A 248 -6.26 -11.82 -15.14
CA TYR A 248 -7.30 -11.38 -14.21
C TYR A 248 -7.32 -12.20 -12.92
N ARG A 249 -7.13 -13.52 -13.02
CA ARG A 249 -7.19 -14.42 -11.86
C ARG A 249 -6.00 -14.19 -10.93
N GLU A 250 -4.80 -14.06 -11.50
CA GLU A 250 -3.57 -13.85 -10.74
C GLU A 250 -3.59 -12.49 -10.03
N VAL A 251 -3.89 -11.41 -10.76
CA VAL A 251 -3.90 -10.07 -10.17
C VAL A 251 -5.03 -9.90 -9.14
N MET A 252 -6.19 -10.50 -9.36
CA MET A 252 -7.29 -10.40 -8.38
C MET A 252 -7.01 -11.19 -7.10
N ILE A 253 -6.33 -12.33 -7.16
CA ILE A 253 -5.86 -13.05 -5.96
C ILE A 253 -4.77 -12.25 -5.25
N HIS A 254 -3.88 -11.59 -5.98
CA HIS A 254 -2.86 -10.72 -5.41
C HIS A 254 -3.50 -9.55 -4.63
N GLU A 255 -4.44 -8.82 -5.23
CA GLU A 255 -5.13 -7.73 -4.55
C GLU A 255 -6.02 -8.21 -3.39
N LEU A 256 -6.62 -9.39 -3.53
CA LEU A 256 -7.37 -10.04 -2.46
C LEU A 256 -6.45 -10.45 -1.29
N ALA A 257 -5.23 -10.89 -1.57
CA ALA A 257 -4.25 -11.20 -0.54
C ALA A 257 -3.86 -9.95 0.27
N HIS A 258 -3.73 -8.79 -0.35
CA HIS A 258 -3.57 -7.52 0.38
C HIS A 258 -4.78 -7.22 1.28
N ARG A 259 -6.00 -7.46 0.80
CA ARG A 259 -7.23 -7.32 1.61
C ARG A 259 -7.22 -8.26 2.81
N ILE A 260 -6.88 -9.53 2.58
CA ILE A 260 -6.79 -10.55 3.64
C ILE A 260 -5.71 -10.17 4.65
N ASP A 261 -4.52 -9.79 4.21
CA ASP A 261 -3.42 -9.38 5.09
C ASP A 261 -3.80 -8.18 5.94
N HIS A 262 -4.41 -7.16 5.32
CA HIS A 262 -4.85 -5.96 6.04
C HIS A 262 -5.85 -6.26 7.16
N ASN A 263 -6.79 -7.17 6.91
CA ASN A 263 -7.89 -7.46 7.84
C ASN A 263 -7.56 -8.56 8.88
N GLU A 264 -6.67 -9.50 8.55
CA GLU A 264 -6.42 -10.68 9.40
C GLU A 264 -5.04 -10.67 10.06
N PHE A 265 -3.99 -10.27 9.34
CA PHE A 265 -2.62 -10.59 9.75
C PHE A 265 -1.74 -9.37 10.02
N GLY A 266 -1.77 -8.36 9.14
CA GLY A 266 -0.88 -7.22 9.22
C GLY A 266 0.58 -7.62 9.10
N SER A 267 0.96 -8.28 8.00
CA SER A 267 2.26 -8.91 7.79
C SER A 267 3.47 -8.02 8.11
N PRO A 268 3.45 -6.68 7.85
CA PRO A 268 4.56 -5.80 8.22
C PRO A 268 4.81 -5.68 9.73
N MET A 269 3.84 -6.09 10.55
CA MET A 269 3.95 -6.07 12.01
C MET A 269 4.27 -7.45 12.59
N ASN A 270 4.33 -8.49 11.75
CA ASN A 270 4.67 -9.83 12.16
C ASN A 270 6.18 -10.03 12.20
N VAL A 271 6.76 -10.02 13.42
CA VAL A 271 8.20 -10.10 13.62
C VAL A 271 8.83 -11.34 12.97
N GLN A 272 8.15 -12.50 13.03
CA GLN A 272 8.72 -13.73 12.45
C GLN A 272 8.75 -13.65 10.92
N PHE A 273 7.76 -13.03 10.31
CA PHE A 273 7.70 -12.84 8.88
C PHE A 273 8.73 -11.82 8.39
N THR A 274 8.82 -10.67 9.07
CA THR A 274 9.81 -9.63 8.74
C THR A 274 11.25 -10.11 8.95
N ASP A 275 11.53 -10.89 9.99
CA ASP A 275 12.85 -11.51 10.20
C ASP A 275 13.18 -12.49 9.07
N ALA A 276 12.22 -13.31 8.60
CA ALA A 276 12.43 -14.23 7.49
C ALA A 276 12.69 -13.49 6.16
N ILE A 277 12.04 -12.34 5.93
CA ILE A 277 12.33 -11.45 4.80
C ILE A 277 13.77 -10.96 4.87
N LEU A 278 14.21 -10.39 5.99
CA LEU A 278 15.56 -9.86 6.17
C LEU A 278 16.64 -10.93 6.02
N GLU A 279 16.41 -12.14 6.51
CA GLU A 279 17.36 -13.25 6.34
C GLU A 279 17.40 -13.77 4.89
N SER A 280 16.24 -13.80 4.22
CA SER A 280 16.16 -14.13 2.79
C SER A 280 16.90 -13.11 1.93
N GLU A 281 16.68 -11.81 2.17
CA GLU A 281 17.43 -10.72 1.52
C GLU A 281 18.95 -10.92 1.64
N LYS A 282 19.45 -11.04 2.87
CA LYS A 282 20.88 -11.21 3.13
C LYS A 282 21.48 -12.42 2.41
N ARG A 283 20.72 -13.50 2.31
CA ARG A 283 21.14 -14.72 1.64
C ARG A 283 21.16 -14.57 0.13
N LEU A 284 20.09 -14.00 -0.42
CA LEU A 284 19.94 -13.77 -1.86
C LEU A 284 21.01 -12.83 -2.41
N LEU A 285 21.27 -11.71 -1.73
CA LEU A 285 22.27 -10.72 -2.15
C LEU A 285 23.70 -11.26 -2.19
N LYS A 286 24.02 -12.34 -1.44
CA LYS A 286 25.36 -12.98 -1.51
C LYS A 286 25.60 -13.68 -2.83
N ASP A 287 24.57 -14.07 -3.54
CA ASP A 287 24.68 -14.81 -4.81
C ASP A 287 23.74 -14.23 -5.90
N ALA A 288 23.62 -12.89 -5.91
CA ALA A 288 22.71 -12.17 -6.80
C ALA A 288 22.93 -12.52 -8.28
N ASP A 289 24.19 -12.69 -8.71
CA ASP A 289 24.54 -13.07 -10.08
C ASP A 289 23.97 -14.45 -10.47
N ARG A 290 23.89 -15.39 -9.53
CA ARG A 290 23.26 -16.70 -9.76
C ARG A 290 21.79 -16.54 -10.05
N TYR A 291 21.07 -15.79 -9.21
CA TYR A 291 19.63 -15.60 -9.32
C TYR A 291 19.27 -14.79 -10.57
N ASN A 292 20.00 -13.73 -10.89
CA ASN A 292 19.78 -12.95 -12.11
C ASN A 292 19.97 -13.78 -13.39
N LYS A 293 20.85 -14.77 -13.38
CA LYS A 293 20.99 -15.70 -14.51
C LYS A 293 19.77 -16.60 -14.73
N LEU A 294 18.95 -16.85 -13.71
CA LEU A 294 17.71 -17.62 -13.86
C LEU A 294 16.67 -16.86 -14.69
N PHE A 295 16.69 -15.52 -14.66
CA PHE A 295 15.81 -14.66 -15.45
C PHE A 295 16.39 -14.26 -16.82
N ALA A 296 17.65 -14.56 -17.07
CA ALA A 296 18.26 -14.27 -18.37
C ALA A 296 17.64 -15.11 -19.50
N PRO A 297 17.74 -14.68 -20.78
CA PRO A 297 17.21 -15.44 -21.90
C PRO A 297 17.69 -16.91 -21.90
N GLY A 298 16.74 -17.84 -21.88
CA GLY A 298 16.98 -19.29 -21.74
C GLY A 298 17.18 -19.78 -20.30
N GLY A 299 17.02 -18.92 -19.31
CA GLY A 299 17.02 -19.28 -17.89
C GLY A 299 15.71 -19.95 -17.45
N GLU A 300 15.78 -20.67 -16.33
CA GLU A 300 14.63 -21.45 -15.79
C GLU A 300 13.44 -20.57 -15.41
N LEU A 301 13.67 -19.29 -15.05
CA LEU A 301 12.69 -18.33 -14.58
C LEU A 301 12.47 -17.14 -15.55
N GLU A 302 12.88 -17.26 -16.82
CA GLU A 302 12.87 -16.17 -17.81
C GLU A 302 11.52 -15.39 -17.84
N TYR A 303 10.40 -16.08 -17.65
CA TYR A 303 9.05 -15.48 -17.72
C TYR A 303 8.25 -15.68 -16.42
N ASN A 304 8.92 -15.97 -15.31
CA ASN A 304 8.23 -16.16 -14.03
C ASN A 304 8.05 -14.84 -13.28
N ASN A 305 6.92 -14.17 -13.50
CA ASN A 305 6.61 -12.87 -12.94
C ASN A 305 6.46 -12.89 -11.41
N LEU A 306 5.85 -13.92 -10.84
CA LEU A 306 5.66 -14.03 -9.39
C LEU A 306 7.01 -14.14 -8.65
N ILE A 307 7.92 -14.99 -9.12
CA ILE A 307 9.25 -15.10 -8.49
C ILE A 307 10.04 -13.81 -8.72
N SER A 308 9.96 -13.22 -9.92
CA SER A 308 10.62 -11.96 -10.23
C SER A 308 10.22 -10.87 -9.24
N ASP A 309 8.93 -10.72 -8.99
CA ASP A 309 8.42 -9.68 -8.10
C ASP A 309 8.74 -9.96 -6.62
N ILE A 310 8.64 -11.21 -6.19
CA ILE A 310 9.10 -11.62 -4.84
C ILE A 310 10.57 -11.25 -4.63
N LEU A 311 11.45 -11.62 -5.57
CA LEU A 311 12.89 -11.35 -5.44
C LEU A 311 13.20 -9.85 -5.57
N GLY A 312 12.50 -9.14 -6.44
CA GLY A 312 12.57 -7.68 -6.55
C GLY A 312 12.24 -6.99 -5.23
N CYS A 313 11.12 -7.34 -4.62
CA CYS A 313 10.71 -6.80 -3.31
C CYS A 313 11.66 -7.17 -2.17
N LEU A 314 12.22 -8.40 -2.19
CA LEU A 314 13.19 -8.86 -1.19
C LEU A 314 14.57 -8.19 -1.32
N THR A 315 14.96 -7.72 -2.49
CA THR A 315 16.34 -7.29 -2.77
C THR A 315 16.45 -5.87 -3.33
N ASP A 316 15.40 -5.06 -3.19
CA ASP A 316 15.33 -3.70 -3.77
C ASP A 316 15.71 -3.70 -5.26
N ASN A 317 15.13 -4.62 -6.02
CA ASN A 317 15.37 -4.84 -7.45
C ASN A 317 16.84 -5.17 -7.85
N VAL A 318 17.67 -5.62 -6.91
CA VAL A 318 19.00 -6.15 -7.25
C VAL A 318 18.89 -7.49 -7.98
N ILE A 319 17.90 -8.29 -7.63
CA ILE A 319 17.57 -9.55 -8.31
C ILE A 319 16.15 -9.41 -8.84
N VAL A 320 16.01 -9.34 -10.17
CA VAL A 320 14.72 -9.12 -10.81
C VAL A 320 14.69 -9.64 -12.25
N GLY A 321 13.53 -10.11 -12.70
CA GLY A 321 13.21 -10.42 -14.09
C GLY A 321 12.37 -9.32 -14.74
N ASP A 322 11.33 -9.71 -15.47
CA ASP A 322 10.49 -8.77 -16.23
C ASP A 322 9.42 -8.07 -15.37
N ALA A 323 8.96 -8.70 -14.29
CA ALA A 323 7.99 -8.11 -13.37
C ALA A 323 8.69 -7.61 -12.10
N TYR A 324 8.40 -6.37 -11.70
CA TYR A 324 8.94 -5.76 -10.49
C TYR A 324 8.18 -4.49 -10.11
N HIS A 325 8.25 -4.12 -8.83
CA HIS A 325 7.80 -2.82 -8.35
C HIS A 325 8.91 -1.79 -8.49
N GLU A 326 8.55 -0.55 -8.85
CA GLU A 326 9.52 0.54 -8.90
C GLU A 326 10.13 0.79 -7.51
N SER A 327 11.44 1.04 -7.45
CA SER A 327 12.20 1.23 -6.19
C SER A 327 11.61 2.33 -5.29
N GLN A 328 10.90 3.30 -5.85
CA GLN A 328 10.20 4.33 -5.05
C GLN A 328 9.10 3.75 -4.14
N TYR A 329 8.49 2.63 -4.51
CA TYR A 329 7.48 1.95 -3.68
C TYR A 329 8.15 1.03 -2.67
N ILE A 330 9.17 0.27 -3.06
CA ILE A 330 9.92 -0.63 -2.18
C ILE A 330 10.54 0.14 -1.01
N GLY A 331 11.00 1.38 -1.21
CA GLY A 331 11.51 2.25 -0.16
C GLY A 331 10.47 2.74 0.88
N ILE A 332 9.20 2.38 0.73
CA ILE A 332 8.15 2.69 1.71
C ILE A 332 8.18 1.63 2.82
N PRO A 333 8.36 2.00 4.11
CA PRO A 333 8.39 1.03 5.19
C PRO A 333 7.13 0.15 5.24
N GLY A 334 7.34 -1.16 5.27
CA GLY A 334 6.27 -2.15 5.27
C GLY A 334 5.73 -2.51 3.88
N TYR A 335 6.14 -1.81 2.83
CA TYR A 335 5.66 -2.08 1.46
C TYR A 335 6.16 -3.43 0.95
N SER A 336 7.47 -3.71 1.10
CA SER A 336 8.04 -4.98 0.67
C SER A 336 7.39 -6.18 1.38
N GLU A 337 7.08 -6.04 2.67
CA GLU A 337 6.40 -7.09 3.43
C GLU A 337 5.00 -7.35 2.92
N LEU A 338 4.24 -6.30 2.58
CA LEU A 338 2.90 -6.42 1.98
C LEU A 338 2.96 -7.12 0.62
N GLU A 339 3.86 -6.71 -0.25
CA GLU A 339 4.01 -7.28 -1.59
C GLU A 339 4.51 -8.73 -1.54
N VAL A 340 5.51 -9.00 -0.69
CA VAL A 340 6.00 -10.37 -0.49
C VAL A 340 4.90 -11.27 0.03
N PHE A 341 4.08 -10.79 0.99
CA PHE A 341 2.93 -11.56 1.47
C PHE A 341 1.94 -11.86 0.34
N ALA A 342 1.52 -10.85 -0.42
CA ALA A 342 0.55 -11.00 -1.50
C ALA A 342 1.06 -11.92 -2.61
N ASN A 343 2.32 -11.78 -3.00
CA ASN A 343 2.94 -12.63 -4.02
C ASN A 343 3.11 -14.08 -3.56
N VAL A 344 3.53 -14.32 -2.31
CA VAL A 344 3.62 -15.67 -1.75
C VAL A 344 2.24 -16.31 -1.63
N PHE A 345 1.24 -15.55 -1.18
CA PHE A 345 -0.15 -16.01 -1.16
C PHE A 345 -0.62 -16.42 -2.56
N THR A 346 -0.44 -15.57 -3.56
CA THR A 346 -0.81 -15.82 -4.96
C THR A 346 -0.10 -17.06 -5.50
N ALA A 347 1.20 -17.19 -5.24
CA ALA A 347 2.00 -18.33 -5.67
C ALA A 347 1.51 -19.66 -5.09
N LEU A 348 1.17 -19.70 -3.81
CA LEU A 348 0.67 -20.90 -3.14
C LEU A 348 -0.79 -21.22 -3.50
N TYR A 349 -1.57 -20.22 -3.90
CA TYR A 349 -2.96 -20.40 -4.28
C TYR A 349 -3.11 -20.82 -5.75
N GLN A 350 -2.40 -20.16 -6.67
CA GLN A 350 -2.55 -20.34 -8.13
C GLN A 350 -1.25 -20.55 -8.90
N GLY A 351 -0.08 -20.36 -8.28
CA GLY A 351 1.21 -20.44 -8.94
C GLY A 351 1.49 -21.83 -9.55
N ASP A 352 2.40 -21.89 -10.49
CA ASP A 352 2.85 -23.12 -11.11
C ASP A 352 3.78 -23.94 -10.19
N ASP A 353 4.10 -25.17 -10.59
CA ASP A 353 4.96 -26.05 -9.81
C ASP A 353 6.40 -25.53 -9.68
N VAL A 354 6.88 -24.77 -10.65
CA VAL A 354 8.24 -24.15 -10.62
C VAL A 354 8.27 -23.08 -9.53
N THR A 355 7.25 -22.22 -9.48
CA THR A 355 7.11 -21.15 -8.48
C THR A 355 7.05 -21.72 -7.06
N VAL A 356 6.16 -22.70 -6.83
CA VAL A 356 6.00 -23.32 -5.50
C VAL A 356 7.25 -24.09 -5.09
N LYS A 357 7.90 -24.80 -6.00
CA LYS A 357 9.16 -25.46 -5.73
C LYS A 357 10.27 -24.48 -5.35
N PHE A 358 10.39 -23.37 -6.08
CA PHE A 358 11.36 -22.33 -5.78
C PHE A 358 11.14 -21.74 -4.37
N LEU A 359 9.90 -21.43 -4.00
CA LEU A 359 9.58 -20.96 -2.65
C LEU A 359 10.02 -21.98 -1.57
N LYS A 360 9.74 -23.26 -1.76
CA LYS A 360 10.08 -24.30 -0.80
C LYS A 360 11.60 -24.57 -0.69
N GLU A 361 12.32 -24.55 -1.81
CA GLU A 361 13.74 -24.92 -1.86
C GLU A 361 14.68 -23.72 -1.66
N GLU A 362 14.39 -22.58 -2.30
CA GLU A 362 15.25 -21.40 -2.26
C GLU A 362 14.80 -20.35 -1.21
N LEU A 363 13.54 -20.31 -0.84
CA LEU A 363 12.98 -19.37 0.15
C LEU A 363 12.30 -20.10 1.32
N GLY A 364 12.81 -21.29 1.71
CA GLY A 364 12.16 -22.17 2.67
C GLY A 364 11.85 -21.53 4.03
N GLU A 365 12.70 -20.63 4.54
CA GLU A 365 12.45 -19.92 5.80
C GLU A 365 11.28 -18.93 5.65
N LEU A 366 11.23 -18.18 4.55
CA LEU A 366 10.15 -17.29 4.22
C LEU A 366 8.84 -18.05 4.02
N TYR A 367 8.90 -19.17 3.26
CA TYR A 367 7.76 -20.05 3.05
C TYR A 367 7.17 -20.56 4.38
N LEU A 368 8.01 -21.04 5.30
CA LEU A 368 7.56 -21.52 6.62
C LEU A 368 7.05 -20.39 7.51
N ALA A 369 7.66 -19.20 7.45
CA ALA A 369 7.19 -18.04 8.18
C ALA A 369 5.80 -17.58 7.66
N PHE A 370 5.61 -17.57 6.34
CA PHE A 370 4.32 -17.27 5.73
C PHE A 370 3.22 -18.26 6.19
N LEU A 371 3.48 -19.56 6.13
CA LEU A 371 2.52 -20.57 6.59
C LEU A 371 2.09 -20.33 8.04
N LYS A 372 3.04 -20.01 8.94
CA LYS A 372 2.71 -19.66 10.33
C LYS A 372 1.86 -18.40 10.44
N VAL A 373 2.07 -17.40 9.60
CA VAL A 373 1.23 -16.19 9.58
C VAL A 373 -0.20 -16.55 9.22
N VAL A 374 -0.41 -17.37 8.18
CA VAL A 374 -1.77 -17.77 7.77
C VAL A 374 -2.40 -18.84 8.66
N GLY A 375 -1.65 -19.39 9.64
CA GLY A 375 -2.17 -20.33 10.64
C GLY A 375 -2.08 -21.79 10.23
N GLU A 376 -1.10 -22.14 9.39
CA GLU A 376 -0.76 -23.50 8.95
C GLU A 376 0.50 -24.07 9.66
#